data_756556bf85bfb9e19f3936f10bc2dde8
#
_entry.id   756556bf85bfb9e19f3936f10bc2dde8
#
_cell.length_a   1.000
_cell.length_b   1.000
_cell.length_c   1.000
_cell.angle_alpha   90.00
_cell.angle_beta   90.00
_cell.angle_gamma   90.00
#
_symmetry.space_group_name_H-M   'P 1'
#
loop_
_entity.id
_entity.type
_entity.pdbx_description
1 polymer ?
#
loop_
_entity_poly.entity_id
_entity_poly.type
_entity_poly.pdbx_seq_one_letter_code
_entity_poly.pdbx_strand_id
1 'polypeptide(L)'
;MSAKVTIVGRLGADPELRSLPNGDALASLRVVSAGRRQVEGKWVDVDTTWWKVSAFRMLGEGCVDKLTKGDKVIVVGTIKETSWEVNGVKNTRMEVVADAVGKDVTNSSISRVTEPAKIDEWSTDPF
;
A
#
# COMPACT_ATOMS: atom_id res chain seq x y z
N MET A 1 12.39 4.47 -17.68
CA MET A 1 11.25 3.60 -18.03
C MET A 1 10.16 3.75 -17.01
N SER A 2 8.93 3.82 -17.42
CA SER A 2 7.82 3.92 -16.51
C SER A 2 6.66 3.06 -17.00
N ALA A 3 5.87 2.60 -16.05
CA ALA A 3 4.71 1.78 -16.36
C ALA A 3 3.66 1.98 -15.27
N LYS A 4 2.40 1.88 -15.62
CA LYS A 4 1.33 1.99 -14.65
C LYS A 4 1.18 0.66 -13.92
N VAL A 5 0.83 0.74 -12.65
CA VAL A 5 0.68 -0.46 -11.84
C VAL A 5 -0.44 -0.27 -10.82
N THR A 6 -1.11 -1.35 -10.50
CA THR A 6 -2.06 -1.39 -9.39
C THR A 6 -1.58 -2.46 -8.43
N ILE A 7 -1.39 -2.09 -7.17
CA ILE A 7 -0.86 -3.00 -6.17
C ILE A 7 -1.88 -3.13 -5.05
N VAL A 8 -2.18 -4.36 -4.67
CA VAL A 8 -3.01 -4.63 -3.51
C VAL A 8 -2.12 -5.30 -2.48
N GLY A 9 -2.01 -4.72 -1.31
CA GLY A 9 -1.14 -5.27 -0.28
C GLY A 9 -1.40 -4.65 1.07
N ARG A 10 -0.51 -4.91 2.02
CA ARG A 10 -0.64 -4.37 3.36
C ARG A 10 0.54 -3.49 3.67
N LEU A 11 0.30 -2.49 4.51
CA LEU A 11 1.40 -1.64 4.95
C LEU A 11 2.27 -2.41 5.94
N GLY A 12 3.55 -2.46 5.67
CA GLY A 12 4.51 -3.12 6.55
C GLY A 12 5.00 -2.22 7.67
N ALA A 13 4.67 -0.93 7.61
CA ALA A 13 5.03 0.04 8.64
C ALA A 13 4.08 1.22 8.53
N ASP A 14 4.05 2.05 9.55
CA ASP A 14 3.23 3.27 9.49
C ASP A 14 3.81 4.19 8.40
N PRO A 15 2.97 4.91 7.68
CA PRO A 15 3.48 5.86 6.69
C PRO A 15 4.32 6.95 7.34
N GLU A 16 5.39 7.35 6.67
CA GLU A 16 6.25 8.40 7.19
C GLU A 16 6.12 9.64 6.32
N LEU A 17 5.94 10.80 6.94
CA LEU A 17 5.79 12.04 6.22
C LEU A 17 7.03 12.90 6.41
N ARG A 18 7.50 13.50 5.36
CA ARG A 18 8.59 14.46 5.45
C ARG A 18 8.36 15.60 4.45
N SER A 19 9.06 16.69 4.64
CA SER A 19 8.96 17.82 3.75
C SER A 19 10.12 17.81 2.77
N LEU A 20 9.84 18.15 1.54
CA LEU A 20 10.85 18.28 0.52
C LEU A 20 11.42 19.71 0.56
N PRO A 21 12.60 19.94 -0.05
CA PRO A 21 13.17 21.28 -0.08
C PRO A 21 12.25 22.35 -0.66
N ASN A 22 11.34 21.96 -1.56
CA ASN A 22 10.40 22.91 -2.14
C ASN A 22 9.16 23.11 -1.27
N GLY A 23 9.10 22.49 -0.11
CA GLY A 23 7.96 22.64 0.80
C GLY A 23 6.86 21.61 0.65
N ASP A 24 6.90 20.80 -0.38
CA ASP A 24 5.86 19.79 -0.57
C ASP A 24 6.00 18.65 0.42
N ALA A 25 4.87 18.06 0.79
CA ALA A 25 4.87 16.89 1.64
C ALA A 25 5.13 15.64 0.81
N LEU A 26 5.85 14.69 1.38
CA LEU A 26 6.11 13.41 0.75
C LEU A 26 5.89 12.33 1.80
N ALA A 27 4.97 11.43 1.53
CA ALA A 27 4.77 10.28 2.39
C ALA A 27 5.43 9.07 1.76
N SER A 28 6.14 8.29 2.57
CA SER A 28 6.75 7.05 2.14
C SER A 28 5.95 5.91 2.74
N LEU A 29 5.57 4.96 1.89
CA LEU A 29 4.82 3.81 2.34
C LEU A 29 5.57 2.56 1.93
N ARG A 30 5.54 1.56 2.79
CA ARG A 30 6.07 0.25 2.46
C ARG A 30 4.90 -0.69 2.34
N VAL A 31 4.66 -1.17 1.14
CA VAL A 31 3.53 -2.05 0.88
C VAL A 31 4.06 -3.43 0.55
N VAL A 32 3.57 -4.44 1.24
CA VAL A 32 3.95 -5.81 0.95
C VAL A 32 2.78 -6.49 0.26
N SER A 33 3.04 -7.05 -0.90
CA SER A 33 2.03 -7.81 -1.62
C SER A 33 2.47 -9.27 -1.67
N ALA A 34 1.54 -10.17 -1.53
CA ALA A 34 1.85 -11.58 -1.57
C ALA A 34 0.65 -12.34 -2.11
N GLY A 35 0.92 -13.33 -2.94
CA GLY A 35 -0.10 -14.26 -3.34
C GLY A 35 -0.31 -15.28 -2.23
N ARG A 36 -1.38 -16.01 -2.28
CA ARG A 36 -1.62 -17.05 -1.31
C ARG A 36 -1.93 -18.34 -2.04
N ARG A 37 -1.43 -19.43 -1.51
CA ARG A 37 -1.65 -20.74 -2.13
C ARG A 37 -1.97 -21.73 -1.02
N GLN A 38 -2.83 -22.69 -1.33
CA GLN A 38 -3.14 -23.72 -0.37
C GLN A 38 -2.15 -24.87 -0.56
N VAL A 39 -1.45 -25.23 0.49
CA VAL A 39 -0.50 -26.33 0.47
C VAL A 39 -0.85 -27.23 1.64
N GLU A 40 -1.18 -28.47 1.33
CA GLU A 40 -1.56 -29.44 2.35
C GLU A 40 -2.63 -28.92 3.30
N GLY A 41 -3.63 -28.27 2.73
CA GLY A 41 -4.75 -27.75 3.51
C GLY A 41 -4.50 -26.45 4.23
N LYS A 42 -3.30 -25.90 4.14
CA LYS A 42 -2.98 -24.63 4.79
C LYS A 42 -2.69 -23.56 3.78
N TRP A 43 -3.07 -22.33 4.12
CA TRP A 43 -2.79 -21.19 3.26
C TRP A 43 -1.40 -20.65 3.58
N VAL A 44 -0.58 -20.52 2.58
CA VAL A 44 0.76 -19.96 2.73
C VAL A 44 0.94 -18.79 1.78
N ASP A 45 1.77 -17.85 2.16
CA ASP A 45 2.06 -16.71 1.31
C ASP A 45 3.13 -17.11 0.30
N VAL A 46 2.94 -16.70 -0.94
CA VAL A 46 3.90 -16.96 -2.01
C VAL A 46 4.15 -15.67 -2.76
N ASP A 47 5.29 -15.60 -3.43
CA ASP A 47 5.62 -14.44 -4.27
C ASP A 47 5.52 -13.11 -3.54
N THR A 48 6.05 -13.06 -2.32
CA THR A 48 6.02 -11.84 -1.52
C THR A 48 6.93 -10.79 -2.15
N THR A 49 6.39 -9.61 -2.34
CA THR A 49 7.12 -8.49 -2.91
C THR A 49 6.92 -7.26 -2.04
N TRP A 50 8.02 -6.55 -1.79
CA TRP A 50 7.97 -5.30 -1.05
C TRP A 50 8.07 -4.15 -2.02
N TRP A 51 7.16 -3.19 -1.88
CA TRP A 51 7.10 -2.04 -2.77
C TRP A 51 7.36 -0.78 -1.97
N LYS A 52 8.21 0.08 -2.49
CA LYS A 52 8.38 1.40 -1.92
C LYS A 52 7.47 2.34 -2.68
N VAL A 53 6.53 2.96 -1.99
CA VAL A 53 5.54 3.83 -2.62
C VAL A 53 5.72 5.24 -2.09
N SER A 54 5.74 6.20 -2.99
CA SER A 54 5.84 7.62 -2.65
C SER A 54 4.53 8.30 -2.99
N ALA A 55 3.99 9.05 -2.04
CA ALA A 55 2.76 9.81 -2.24
C ALA A 55 3.03 11.26 -1.92
N PHE A 56 2.78 12.14 -2.88
CA PHE A 56 3.12 13.55 -2.75
C PHE A 56 1.94 14.41 -2.37
N ARG A 57 2.23 15.52 -1.68
CA ARG A 57 1.25 16.57 -1.38
C ARG A 57 0.05 16.05 -0.62
N MET A 58 -1.14 16.41 -1.04
CA MET A 58 -2.36 16.05 -0.32
C MET A 58 -2.55 14.54 -0.21
N LEU A 59 -2.16 13.80 -1.22
CA LEU A 59 -2.28 12.35 -1.17
C LEU A 59 -1.38 11.81 -0.04
N GLY A 60 -0.17 12.33 0.07
CA GLY A 60 0.75 11.90 1.12
C GLY A 60 0.23 12.25 2.51
N GLU A 61 -0.30 13.45 2.67
CA GLU A 61 -0.86 13.86 3.95
C GLU A 61 -2.05 12.98 4.33
N GLY A 62 -2.90 12.65 3.36
CA GLY A 62 -4.02 11.76 3.59
C GLY A 62 -3.59 10.37 4.00
N CYS A 63 -2.52 9.86 3.40
CA CYS A 63 -2.00 8.55 3.75
C CYS A 63 -1.53 8.51 5.21
N VAL A 64 -0.80 9.53 5.63
CA VAL A 64 -0.29 9.57 6.99
C VAL A 64 -1.45 9.75 7.99
N ASP A 65 -2.46 10.49 7.62
CA ASP A 65 -3.59 10.74 8.49
C ASP A 65 -4.49 9.52 8.66
N LYS A 66 -4.67 8.75 7.61
CA LYS A 66 -5.69 7.70 7.60
C LYS A 66 -5.20 6.26 7.59
N LEU A 67 -3.94 6.04 7.38
CA LEU A 67 -3.41 4.68 7.26
C LEU A 67 -2.44 4.36 8.39
N THR A 68 -2.43 3.09 8.78
CA THR A 68 -1.49 2.61 9.79
C THR A 68 -0.93 1.27 9.36
N LYS A 69 0.12 0.83 10.03
CA LYS A 69 0.73 -0.47 9.76
C LYS A 69 -0.31 -1.57 9.81
N GLY A 70 -0.27 -2.44 8.85
CA GLY A 70 -1.19 -3.58 8.77
C GLY A 70 -2.42 -3.34 7.92
N ASP A 71 -2.71 -2.09 7.58
CA ASP A 71 -3.88 -1.79 6.76
C ASP A 71 -3.71 -2.36 5.36
N LYS A 72 -4.79 -2.91 4.83
CA LYS A 72 -4.79 -3.41 3.46
C LYS A 72 -5.14 -2.26 2.54
N VAL A 73 -4.31 -2.02 1.56
CA VAL A 73 -4.46 -0.85 0.69
C VAL A 73 -4.39 -1.24 -0.78
N ILE A 74 -4.95 -0.39 -1.60
CA ILE A 74 -4.88 -0.50 -3.05
C ILE A 74 -4.17 0.76 -3.53
N VAL A 75 -3.06 0.57 -4.22
CA VAL A 75 -2.24 1.68 -4.72
C VAL A 75 -2.26 1.66 -6.24
N VAL A 76 -2.61 2.78 -6.83
CA VAL A 76 -2.53 2.94 -8.28
C VAL A 76 -1.45 3.98 -8.55
N GLY A 77 -0.50 3.66 -9.36
CA GLY A 77 0.59 4.58 -9.61
C GLY A 77 1.46 4.21 -10.79
N THR A 78 2.62 4.82 -10.83
CA THR A 78 3.58 4.61 -11.90
C THR A 78 4.87 4.05 -11.32
N ILE A 79 5.39 2.98 -11.90
CA ILE A 79 6.66 2.42 -11.49
C ILE A 79 7.75 3.21 -12.19
N LYS A 80 8.76 3.59 -11.42
CA LYS A 80 9.94 4.26 -11.96
C LYS A 80 11.17 3.51 -11.51
N GLU A 81 12.15 3.40 -12.40
CA GLU A 81 13.41 2.79 -12.06
C GLU A 81 14.39 3.87 -11.67
N THR A 82 15.02 3.72 -10.54
CA THR A 82 16.03 4.65 -10.05
C THR A 82 17.35 3.91 -9.98
N SER A 83 18.41 4.51 -10.51
CA SER A 83 19.73 3.91 -10.50
C SER A 83 20.73 4.82 -9.81
N TRP A 84 21.69 4.23 -9.11
CA TRP A 84 22.78 4.99 -8.50
C TRP A 84 24.01 4.09 -8.42
N GLU A 85 25.18 4.71 -8.23
CA GLU A 85 26.41 3.96 -8.12
C GLU A 85 27.00 4.12 -6.74
N VAL A 86 27.50 3.03 -6.18
CA VAL A 86 28.20 3.04 -4.91
C VAL A 86 29.46 2.21 -5.12
N ASN A 87 30.63 2.84 -4.94
CA ASN A 87 31.91 2.18 -5.10
C ASN A 87 32.05 1.47 -6.47
N GLY A 88 31.58 2.12 -7.51
CA GLY A 88 31.68 1.56 -8.85
C GLY A 88 30.64 0.50 -9.19
N VAL A 89 29.76 0.18 -8.26
CA VAL A 89 28.72 -0.82 -8.50
C VAL A 89 27.38 -0.10 -8.75
N LYS A 90 26.74 -0.45 -9.85
CA LYS A 90 25.47 0.15 -10.21
C LYS A 90 24.36 -0.55 -9.46
N ASN A 91 23.56 0.22 -8.77
CA ASN A 91 22.40 -0.30 -8.07
C ASN A 91 21.13 0.27 -8.70
N THR A 92 20.07 -0.54 -8.73
CA THR A 92 18.80 -0.09 -9.27
C THR A 92 17.70 -0.41 -8.28
N ARG A 93 16.67 0.40 -8.27
CA ARG A 93 15.50 0.19 -7.42
C ARG A 93 14.26 0.58 -8.18
N MET A 94 13.20 -0.18 -8.00
CA MET A 94 11.92 0.17 -8.56
C MET A 94 11.12 0.88 -7.48
N GLU A 95 10.58 2.04 -7.80
CA GLU A 95 9.75 2.80 -6.88
C GLU A 95 8.42 3.09 -7.54
N VAL A 96 7.37 3.20 -6.76
CA VAL A 96 6.04 3.51 -7.27
C VAL A 96 5.67 4.90 -6.80
N VAL A 97 5.32 5.77 -7.74
CA VAL A 97 4.79 7.09 -7.40
C VAL A 97 3.28 6.95 -7.47
N ALA A 98 2.61 7.09 -6.35
CA ALA A 98 1.18 6.85 -6.28
C ALA A 98 0.37 7.98 -6.90
N ASP A 99 -0.65 7.59 -7.66
CA ASP A 99 -1.63 8.54 -8.17
C ASP A 99 -2.86 8.49 -7.26
N ALA A 100 -3.12 7.35 -6.66
CA ALA A 100 -4.25 7.18 -5.73
C ALA A 100 -3.93 6.07 -4.76
N VAL A 101 -4.37 6.20 -3.53
CA VAL A 101 -4.23 5.17 -2.52
C VAL A 101 -5.56 5.05 -1.80
N GLY A 102 -6.08 3.86 -1.69
CA GLY A 102 -7.33 3.62 -0.99
C GLY A 102 -7.18 2.49 0.00
N LYS A 103 -8.03 2.47 1.01
CA LYS A 103 -8.06 1.40 1.97
C LYS A 103 -9.04 0.36 1.44
N ASP A 104 -8.64 -0.89 1.46
CA ASP A 104 -9.52 -1.97 1.01
C ASP A 104 -10.61 -2.18 2.06
N VAL A 105 -11.85 -2.18 1.64
CA VAL A 105 -12.96 -2.32 2.58
C VAL A 105 -13.06 -3.71 3.22
N THR A 106 -12.35 -4.68 2.67
CA THR A 106 -12.30 -5.99 3.29
C THR A 106 -11.10 -6.11 4.21
N ASN A 107 -10.60 -4.98 4.72
CA ASN A 107 -9.45 -4.93 5.59
C ASN A 107 -9.67 -5.81 6.81
N SER A 108 -8.82 -6.81 6.99
CA SER A 108 -9.01 -7.77 8.06
C SER A 108 -8.80 -7.17 9.45
N SER A 109 -8.21 -6.01 9.53
CA SER A 109 -8.06 -5.40 10.83
C SER A 109 -9.40 -4.93 11.38
N ILE A 110 -10.44 -5.03 10.53
CA ILE A 110 -11.70 -4.58 11.01
C ILE A 110 -12.52 -5.74 11.31
N SER A 111 -11.95 -6.82 11.27
CA SER A 111 -12.68 -7.98 11.24
C SER A 111 -13.62 -8.23 12.31
N ARG A 112 -13.67 -7.64 13.20
CA ARG A 112 -14.42 -7.99 14.21
C ARG A 112 -15.68 -7.72 14.13
N VAL A 113 -15.83 -7.49 13.31
CA VAL A 113 -16.93 -7.51 12.97
C VAL A 113 -17.68 -8.57 13.24
N THR A 114 -18.04 -8.66 14.05
CA THR A 114 -18.73 -9.67 14.46
C THR A 114 -20.03 -9.16 14.86
N GLU A 115 -20.42 -8.00 14.54
CA GLU A 115 -21.67 -7.51 15.00
C GLU A 115 -22.72 -7.78 13.99
N PRO A 116 -23.53 -8.78 14.19
CA PRO A 116 -24.56 -9.14 13.24
C PRO A 116 -25.50 -7.99 12.90
N ALA A 117 -25.70 -7.14 13.87
CA ALA A 117 -26.59 -6.00 13.65
C ALA A 117 -26.12 -5.11 12.52
N LYS A 118 -24.82 -4.97 12.40
CA LYS A 118 -24.29 -4.15 11.34
C LYS A 118 -24.49 -4.79 9.99
N ILE A 119 -24.38 -6.09 9.94
CA ILE A 119 -24.57 -6.80 8.70
C ILE A 119 -26.01 -6.67 8.27
N ASP A 120 -26.93 -6.71 9.23
CA ASP A 120 -28.33 -6.57 8.89
C ASP A 120 -28.61 -5.17 8.35
N GLU A 121 -27.98 -4.16 8.89
CA GLU A 121 -28.17 -2.82 8.39
C GLU A 121 -27.69 -2.72 6.95
N TRP A 122 -26.60 -3.39 6.64
CA TRP A 122 -26.11 -3.37 5.29
C TRP A 122 -27.08 -4.06 4.34
N SER A 123 -27.70 -5.13 4.78
CA SER A 123 -28.58 -5.86 3.91
C SER A 123 -29.87 -5.10 3.64
N THR A 124 -30.20 -4.12 4.47
CA THR A 124 -31.39 -3.33 4.22
C THR A 124 -31.09 -2.09 3.41
N ASP A 125 -29.83 -1.83 3.12
CA ASP A 125 -29.46 -0.67 2.37
C ASP A 125 -29.83 -0.94 0.93
N PRO A 126 -30.51 -0.05 0.29
CA PRO A 126 -30.99 -0.28 -1.07
C PRO A 126 -29.89 -0.27 -2.11
N PHE A 127 -28.68 -0.07 -1.83
CA PHE A 127 -27.76 -0.13 -2.91
C PHE A 127 -26.60 -1.07 -2.65
#